data_b60a9f69ee9e8f9a62109db868cbb266
#
_entry.id   b60a9f69ee9e8f9a62109db868cbb266
#
_cell.length_a   1.000
_cell.length_b   1.000
_cell.length_c   1.000
_cell.angle_alpha   90.00
_cell.angle_beta   90.00
_cell.angle_gamma   90.00
#
_symmetry.space_group_name_H-M   'P 1'
#
loop_
_entity.id
_entity.type
_entity.pdbx_description
1 polymer ?
#
loop_
_entity_poly.entity_id
_entity_poly.type
_entity_poly.pdbx_seq_one_letter_code
_entity_poly.pdbx_strand_id
1 'polypeptide(L)'
;GLYSAQSKEYEQNTMEGKNFPNDVMYYYQISKAATMSGNSNYYKENHISQMGRLNYTYDDRYLLTLTARRDGYSAFGESSKFGVFPSAAIGWNISNESFFKDKPISETISNLKYRLSWGKNGNEAISAYSTLPNLSTYNYLNDDHTAQFGFYPSKLASPGLGWETT
;
A
#
# COMPACT_ATOMS: atom_id res chain seq x y z
N GLY A 1 -4.67 -21.94 2.77
CA GLY A 1 -4.53 -20.87 1.80
C GLY A 1 -5.43 -19.68 2.12
N LEU A 2 -5.11 -18.52 1.55
CA LEU A 2 -5.90 -17.30 1.67
C LEU A 2 -5.97 -16.64 0.29
N TYR A 3 -7.15 -16.11 -0.04
CA TYR A 3 -7.37 -15.22 -1.17
C TYR A 3 -8.07 -13.96 -0.65
N SER A 4 -7.62 -12.79 -1.06
CA SER A 4 -8.24 -11.51 -0.73
C SER A 4 -8.26 -10.62 -1.97
N ALA A 5 -9.38 -9.94 -2.20
CA ALA A 5 -9.51 -8.90 -3.22
C ALA A 5 -10.15 -7.67 -2.56
N GLN A 6 -9.54 -6.51 -2.78
CA GLN A 6 -9.99 -5.24 -2.23
C GLN A 6 -10.05 -4.21 -3.34
N SER A 7 -11.14 -3.43 -3.39
CA SER A 7 -11.27 -2.24 -4.20
C SER A 7 -11.51 -1.05 -3.29
N LYS A 8 -10.72 0.00 -3.48
CA LYS A 8 -10.86 1.27 -2.76
C LYS A 8 -11.14 2.37 -3.77
N GLU A 9 -12.22 3.08 -3.54
CA GLU A 9 -12.60 4.25 -4.31
C GLU A 9 -12.58 5.47 -3.40
N TYR A 10 -12.01 6.54 -3.88
CA TYR A 10 -11.95 7.81 -3.17
C TYR A 10 -12.49 8.91 -4.07
N GLU A 11 -13.46 9.64 -3.55
CA GLU A 11 -14.03 10.81 -4.19
C GLU A 11 -14.00 11.97 -3.20
N GLN A 12 -13.49 13.10 -3.64
CA GLN A 12 -13.46 14.34 -2.87
C GLN A 12 -13.95 15.49 -3.73
N ASN A 13 -14.96 16.18 -3.21
CA ASN A 13 -15.46 17.41 -3.79
C ASN A 13 -15.21 18.54 -2.78
N THR A 14 -14.50 19.57 -3.20
CA THR A 14 -14.20 20.74 -2.39
C THR A 14 -14.82 21.97 -3.02
N MET A 15 -15.51 22.75 -2.24
CA MET A 15 -16.05 24.06 -2.63
C MET A 15 -15.44 25.13 -1.72
N GLU A 16 -14.98 26.22 -2.32
CA GLU A 16 -14.42 27.36 -1.60
C GLU A 16 -15.18 28.63 -2.01
N GLY A 17 -15.61 29.39 -1.02
CA GLY A 17 -16.19 30.73 -1.22
C GLY A 17 -15.33 31.79 -0.58
N LYS A 18 -15.09 32.89 -1.29
CA LYS A 18 -14.33 34.06 -0.81
C LYS A 18 -15.12 35.33 -0.93
N ASN A 19 -14.74 36.34 -0.12
CA ASN A 19 -15.32 37.68 -0.15
C ASN A 19 -16.85 37.68 0.11
N PHE A 20 -17.23 37.16 1.26
CA PHE A 20 -18.61 37.24 1.73
C PHE A 20 -18.97 38.68 2.10
N PRO A 21 -20.21 39.13 1.88
CA PRO A 21 -20.66 40.48 2.19
C PRO A 21 -20.64 40.79 3.71
N ASN A 22 -20.75 39.76 4.54
CA ASN A 22 -20.61 39.83 6.02
C ASN A 22 -20.29 38.44 6.59
N ASP A 23 -19.87 38.39 7.86
CA ASP A 23 -19.45 37.18 8.55
C ASP A 23 -20.62 36.38 9.17
N VAL A 24 -21.85 36.88 9.07
CA VAL A 24 -23.04 36.25 9.69
C VAL A 24 -23.41 34.94 9.01
N MET A 25 -23.09 34.82 7.72
CA MET A 25 -23.49 33.64 6.91
C MET A 25 -22.56 32.43 7.04
N TYR A 26 -21.33 32.65 7.50
CA TYR A 26 -20.30 31.60 7.62
C TYR A 26 -20.30 30.63 6.41
N TYR A 27 -20.00 29.34 6.66
CA TYR A 27 -19.98 28.30 5.64
C TYR A 27 -21.38 27.75 5.23
N TYR A 28 -22.44 28.19 5.91
CA TYR A 28 -23.80 27.69 5.62
C TYR A 28 -24.37 28.15 4.27
N GLN A 29 -23.92 29.28 3.75
CA GLN A 29 -24.41 29.84 2.49
C GLN A 29 -23.26 30.23 1.55
N ILE A 30 -22.50 29.22 1.12
CA ILE A 30 -21.35 29.41 0.24
C ILE A 30 -21.74 30.10 -1.09
N SER A 31 -23.00 29.94 -1.53
CA SER A 31 -23.56 30.60 -2.72
C SER A 31 -23.63 32.12 -2.64
N LYS A 32 -23.42 32.73 -1.46
CA LYS A 32 -23.39 34.18 -1.26
C LYS A 32 -21.96 34.75 -1.31
N ALA A 33 -20.94 33.92 -1.50
CA ALA A 33 -19.59 34.39 -1.75
C ALA A 33 -19.51 35.13 -3.08
N ALA A 34 -18.73 36.21 -3.13
CA ALA A 34 -18.50 36.94 -4.38
C ALA A 34 -17.64 36.14 -5.37
N THR A 35 -16.80 35.24 -4.86
CA THR A 35 -16.00 34.32 -5.68
C THR A 35 -16.19 32.90 -5.16
N MET A 36 -16.55 31.98 -6.05
CA MET A 36 -16.64 30.56 -5.73
C MET A 36 -15.68 29.78 -6.61
N SER A 37 -15.01 28.81 -6.03
CA SER A 37 -14.21 27.82 -6.74
C SER A 37 -14.56 26.42 -6.26
N GLY A 38 -14.43 25.45 -7.14
CA GLY A 38 -14.66 24.05 -6.84
C GLY A 38 -13.56 23.19 -7.43
N ASN A 39 -13.22 22.13 -6.71
CA ASN A 39 -12.30 21.10 -7.17
C ASN A 39 -12.87 19.73 -6.86
N SER A 40 -12.70 18.80 -7.78
CA SER A 40 -13.06 17.39 -7.58
C SER A 40 -11.85 16.51 -7.81
N ASN A 41 -11.70 15.51 -6.97
CA ASN A 41 -10.65 14.50 -7.09
C ASN A 41 -11.28 13.11 -6.96
N TYR A 42 -10.86 12.21 -7.80
CA TYR A 42 -11.29 10.81 -7.79
C TYR A 42 -10.11 9.90 -8.08
N TYR A 43 -9.97 8.84 -7.29
CA TYR A 43 -9.08 7.75 -7.63
C TYR A 43 -9.63 6.40 -7.19
N LYS A 44 -9.20 5.35 -7.88
CA LYS A 44 -9.54 3.96 -7.60
C LYS A 44 -8.30 3.11 -7.54
N GLU A 45 -8.22 2.28 -6.52
CA GLU A 45 -7.14 1.35 -6.27
C GLU A 45 -7.70 -0.06 -6.07
N ASN A 46 -7.05 -1.05 -6.65
CA ASN A 46 -7.39 -2.45 -6.47
C ASN A 46 -6.19 -3.22 -5.97
N HIS A 47 -6.41 -4.04 -4.95
CA HIS A 47 -5.44 -4.96 -4.38
C HIS A 47 -5.94 -6.38 -4.50
N ILE A 48 -5.05 -7.29 -4.78
CA ILE A 48 -5.32 -8.72 -4.79
C ILE A 48 -4.18 -9.44 -4.07
N SER A 49 -4.52 -10.38 -3.19
CA SER A 49 -3.55 -11.14 -2.43
C SER A 49 -3.89 -12.62 -2.44
N GLN A 50 -2.88 -13.44 -2.68
CA GLN A 50 -2.96 -14.89 -2.64
C GLN A 50 -1.85 -15.39 -1.72
N MET A 51 -2.17 -16.24 -0.75
CA MET A 51 -1.19 -16.79 0.18
C MET A 51 -1.40 -18.27 0.39
N GLY A 52 -0.30 -19.01 0.33
CA GLY A 52 -0.19 -20.40 0.78
C GLY A 52 0.74 -20.48 1.99
N ARG A 53 0.35 -21.27 3.00
CA ARG A 53 1.18 -21.55 4.17
C ARG A 53 1.15 -23.04 4.47
N LEU A 54 2.32 -23.59 4.70
CA LEU A 54 2.54 -24.95 5.18
C LEU A 54 3.21 -24.89 6.56
N ASN A 55 2.61 -25.54 7.54
CA ASN A 55 3.20 -25.77 8.84
C ASN A 55 3.41 -27.28 9.00
N TYR A 56 4.62 -27.66 9.39
CA TYR A 56 4.96 -29.04 9.65
C TYR A 56 5.65 -29.13 11.02
N THR A 57 5.22 -30.10 11.80
CA THR A 57 5.81 -30.38 13.12
C THR A 57 6.19 -31.85 13.15
N TYR A 58 7.45 -32.13 13.51
CA TYR A 58 7.95 -33.48 13.67
C TYR A 58 8.31 -33.73 15.13
N ASP A 59 7.70 -34.74 15.72
CA ASP A 59 7.93 -35.23 17.08
C ASP A 59 7.86 -34.14 18.16
N ASP A 60 7.00 -33.13 17.95
CA ASP A 60 6.90 -31.93 18.81
C ASP A 60 8.23 -31.21 19.11
N ARG A 61 9.28 -31.56 18.39
CA ARG A 61 10.64 -31.02 18.53
C ARG A 61 10.99 -30.06 17.41
N TYR A 62 10.73 -30.45 16.17
CA TYR A 62 11.13 -29.70 14.99
C TYR A 62 9.92 -29.10 14.32
N LEU A 63 9.98 -27.81 14.08
CA LEU A 63 8.90 -27.05 13.46
C LEU A 63 9.42 -26.42 12.17
N LEU A 64 8.63 -26.51 11.10
CA LEU A 64 8.88 -25.87 9.83
C LEU A 64 7.65 -25.10 9.42
N THR A 65 7.81 -23.83 9.07
CA THR A 65 6.78 -23.00 8.47
C THR A 65 7.30 -22.46 7.14
N LEU A 66 6.58 -22.73 6.06
CA LEU A 66 6.83 -22.12 4.75
C LEU A 66 5.60 -21.31 4.35
N THR A 67 5.85 -20.09 3.88
CA THR A 67 4.77 -19.21 3.39
C THR A 67 5.22 -18.62 2.05
N ALA A 68 4.28 -18.57 1.10
CA ALA A 68 4.44 -17.80 -0.13
C ALA A 68 3.22 -16.91 -0.29
N ARG A 69 3.44 -15.61 -0.50
CA ARG A 69 2.39 -14.63 -0.75
C ARG A 69 2.65 -13.96 -2.08
N ARG A 70 1.62 -13.86 -2.90
CA ARG A 70 1.61 -13.11 -4.15
C ARG A 70 0.62 -11.97 -4.00
N ASP A 71 1.10 -10.73 -4.13
CA ASP A 71 0.31 -9.53 -4.03
C ASP A 71 0.31 -8.79 -5.36
N GLY A 72 -0.85 -8.26 -5.73
CA GLY A 72 -1.04 -7.41 -6.89
C GLY A 72 -1.62 -6.06 -6.50
N TYR A 73 -1.07 -4.98 -7.08
CA TYR A 73 -1.52 -3.62 -6.86
C TYR A 73 -1.71 -2.88 -8.18
N SER A 74 -2.89 -2.29 -8.38
CA SER A 74 -3.27 -1.68 -9.65
C SER A 74 -2.51 -0.40 -9.99
N ALA A 75 -1.91 0.29 -8.99
CA ALA A 75 -1.18 1.53 -9.20
C ALA A 75 0.23 1.33 -9.79
N PHE A 76 0.74 0.09 -9.78
CA PHE A 76 2.04 -0.25 -10.36
C PHE A 76 1.99 -0.38 -11.90
N GLY A 77 3.16 -0.28 -12.51
CA GLY A 77 3.34 -0.49 -13.95
C GLY A 77 2.88 -1.88 -14.39
N GLU A 78 2.52 -2.02 -15.65
CA GLU A 78 1.90 -3.25 -16.17
C GLU A 78 2.76 -4.50 -15.94
N SER A 79 4.07 -4.37 -16.07
CA SER A 79 5.05 -5.45 -15.84
C SER A 79 5.36 -5.70 -14.36
N SER A 80 5.00 -4.79 -13.46
CA SER A 80 5.42 -4.77 -12.05
C SER A 80 4.24 -4.86 -11.07
N LYS A 81 3.02 -5.11 -11.56
CA LYS A 81 1.80 -5.18 -10.74
C LYS A 81 1.85 -6.23 -9.65
N PHE A 82 2.54 -7.34 -9.89
CA PHE A 82 2.59 -8.46 -8.97
C PHE A 82 3.96 -8.64 -8.34
N GLY A 83 3.97 -8.79 -7.00
CA GLY A 83 5.13 -9.19 -6.22
C GLY A 83 4.94 -10.57 -5.59
N VAL A 84 6.04 -11.31 -5.39
CA VAL A 84 6.04 -12.59 -4.68
C VAL A 84 6.96 -12.47 -3.46
N PHE A 85 6.43 -12.82 -2.30
CA PHE A 85 7.05 -12.65 -1.01
C PHE A 85 7.11 -13.99 -0.27
N PRO A 86 8.19 -14.76 -0.46
CA PRO A 86 8.41 -16.01 0.25
C PRO A 86 8.92 -15.75 1.66
N SER A 87 8.58 -16.65 2.59
CA SER A 87 9.18 -16.71 3.92
C SER A 87 9.29 -18.14 4.41
N ALA A 88 10.30 -18.39 5.24
CA ALA A 88 10.57 -19.66 5.88
C ALA A 88 10.94 -19.45 7.35
N ALA A 89 10.48 -20.34 8.20
CA ALA A 89 10.89 -20.37 9.60
C ALA A 89 11.11 -21.82 10.04
N ILE A 90 12.19 -22.02 10.78
CA ILE A 90 12.47 -23.28 11.46
C ILE A 90 12.45 -23.03 12.98
N GLY A 91 11.96 -23.99 13.72
CA GLY A 91 11.93 -23.97 15.17
C GLY A 91 12.38 -25.29 15.73
N TRP A 92 13.08 -25.23 16.85
CA TRP A 92 13.53 -26.40 17.60
C TRP A 92 13.15 -26.25 19.07
N ASN A 93 12.29 -27.17 19.53
CA ASN A 93 11.90 -27.26 20.93
C ASN A 93 12.95 -28.11 21.68
N ILE A 94 14.00 -27.48 22.15
CA ILE A 94 15.12 -28.12 22.85
C ILE A 94 14.65 -28.78 24.14
N SER A 95 13.68 -28.17 24.82
CA SER A 95 13.08 -28.73 26.03
C SER A 95 12.40 -30.10 25.81
N ASN A 96 12.06 -30.47 24.57
CA ASN A 96 11.45 -31.77 24.25
C ASN A 96 12.49 -32.87 23.94
N GLU A 97 13.76 -32.52 23.84
CA GLU A 97 14.82 -33.47 23.60
C GLU A 97 15.14 -34.28 24.88
N SER A 98 15.48 -35.58 24.70
CA SER A 98 15.81 -36.47 25.78
C SER A 98 17.03 -35.96 26.56
N PHE A 99 18.08 -35.51 25.86
CA PHE A 99 19.29 -34.96 26.49
C PHE A 99 19.04 -33.77 27.39
N PHE A 100 17.93 -33.00 27.15
CA PHE A 100 17.56 -31.84 27.97
C PHE A 100 16.71 -32.26 29.16
N LYS A 101 15.72 -33.16 28.96
CA LYS A 101 14.82 -33.66 30.00
C LYS A 101 15.55 -34.37 31.13
N ASP A 102 16.64 -35.07 30.82
CA ASP A 102 17.43 -35.85 31.75
C ASP A 102 18.46 -35.00 32.57
N LYS A 103 18.43 -33.68 32.40
CA LYS A 103 19.35 -32.75 33.08
C LYS A 103 18.63 -31.99 34.19
N PRO A 104 19.34 -31.68 35.33
CA PRO A 104 18.78 -30.87 36.40
C PRO A 104 18.30 -29.49 35.97
N ILE A 105 18.83 -28.96 34.88
CA ILE A 105 18.43 -27.67 34.29
C ILE A 105 16.96 -27.67 33.83
N SER A 106 16.39 -28.82 33.49
CA SER A 106 14.99 -28.96 33.11
C SER A 106 14.01 -28.62 34.23
N GLU A 107 14.41 -28.74 35.48
CA GLU A 107 13.63 -28.36 36.66
C GLU A 107 13.50 -26.84 36.77
N THR A 108 14.49 -26.09 36.30
CA THR A 108 14.51 -24.61 36.35
C THR A 108 13.97 -24.00 35.07
N ILE A 109 14.29 -24.60 33.91
CA ILE A 109 13.88 -24.11 32.59
C ILE A 109 12.86 -25.10 32.00
N SER A 110 11.60 -24.83 32.16
CA SER A 110 10.49 -25.68 31.66
C SER A 110 10.27 -25.64 30.15
N ASN A 111 10.70 -24.54 29.47
CA ASN A 111 10.55 -24.38 28.02
C ASN A 111 11.75 -23.66 27.42
N LEU A 112 12.44 -24.35 26.53
CA LEU A 112 13.54 -23.79 25.76
C LEU A 112 13.31 -24.09 24.28
N LYS A 113 13.09 -23.00 23.50
CA LYS A 113 12.82 -23.05 22.07
C LYS A 113 13.77 -22.14 21.31
N TYR A 114 14.42 -22.67 20.30
CA TYR A 114 15.18 -21.88 19.32
C TYR A 114 14.33 -21.68 18.06
N ARG A 115 14.36 -20.49 17.47
CA ARG A 115 13.67 -20.19 16.23
C ARG A 115 14.52 -19.29 15.32
N LEU A 116 14.61 -19.69 14.05
CA LEU A 116 15.21 -18.90 12.99
C LEU A 116 14.17 -18.67 11.91
N SER A 117 14.08 -17.44 11.43
CA SER A 117 13.14 -17.06 10.35
C SER A 117 13.82 -16.16 9.33
N TRP A 118 13.44 -16.35 8.09
CA TRP A 118 13.82 -15.51 6.96
C TRP A 118 12.59 -15.20 6.14
N GLY A 119 12.53 -14.00 5.55
CA GLY A 119 11.44 -13.63 4.68
C GLY A 119 11.76 -12.40 3.85
N LYS A 120 11.09 -12.30 2.71
CA LYS A 120 11.10 -11.15 1.83
C LYS A 120 9.81 -10.37 2.00
N ASN A 121 9.89 -9.06 2.24
CA ASN A 121 8.74 -8.17 2.33
C ASN A 121 8.69 -7.22 1.13
N GLY A 122 7.46 -6.86 0.73
CA GLY A 122 7.20 -5.84 -0.27
C GLY A 122 6.60 -4.59 0.34
N ASN A 123 6.97 -3.43 -0.21
CA ASN A 123 6.38 -2.14 0.11
C ASN A 123 5.71 -1.57 -1.14
N GLU A 124 4.50 -1.03 -0.98
CA GLU A 124 3.66 -0.47 -2.07
C GLU A 124 3.43 1.04 -1.91
N ALA A 125 4.34 1.76 -1.27
CA ALA A 125 4.19 3.18 -0.91
C ALA A 125 4.21 4.13 -2.12
N ILE A 126 3.32 3.93 -3.09
CA ILE A 126 3.10 4.85 -4.21
C ILE A 126 1.63 5.24 -4.29
N SER A 127 1.37 6.48 -4.72
CA SER A 127 0.00 6.95 -4.94
C SER A 127 -0.60 6.37 -6.23
N ALA A 128 -1.93 6.26 -6.27
CA ALA A 128 -2.66 5.88 -7.47
C ALA A 128 -2.24 6.74 -8.67
N TYR A 129 -2.19 6.11 -9.86
CA TYR A 129 -1.82 6.74 -11.14
C TYR A 129 -0.39 7.32 -11.20
N SER A 130 0.49 7.00 -10.25
CA SER A 130 1.88 7.49 -10.24
C SER A 130 2.70 7.04 -11.44
N THR A 131 2.30 5.96 -12.09
CA THR A 131 2.92 5.41 -13.30
C THR A 131 2.51 6.13 -14.58
N LEU A 132 1.41 6.91 -14.54
CA LEU A 132 0.87 7.60 -15.70
C LEU A 132 1.49 9.00 -15.87
N PRO A 133 1.59 9.50 -17.12
CA PRO A 133 1.96 10.88 -17.37
C PRO A 133 0.79 11.80 -16.98
N ASN A 134 1.11 12.97 -16.46
CA ASN A 134 0.13 14.00 -16.18
C ASN A 134 0.33 15.20 -17.10
N LEU A 135 -0.78 15.79 -17.54
CA LEU A 135 -0.81 17.05 -18.24
C LEU A 135 -1.32 18.14 -17.28
N SER A 136 -0.70 19.31 -17.35
CA SER A 136 -1.18 20.52 -16.71
C SER A 136 -1.57 21.56 -17.75
N THR A 137 -2.48 22.42 -17.38
CA THR A 137 -2.93 23.51 -18.24
C THR A 137 -2.04 24.74 -18.04
N TYR A 138 -1.77 25.43 -19.10
CA TYR A 138 -1.10 26.71 -19.11
C TYR A 138 -1.91 27.70 -19.98
N ASN A 139 -2.15 28.89 -19.42
CA ASN A 139 -2.83 29.94 -20.15
C ASN A 139 -1.81 30.77 -20.92
N TYR A 140 -1.99 30.94 -22.20
CA TYR A 140 -1.22 31.86 -23.03
C TYR A 140 -2.15 32.84 -23.76
N LEU A 141 -1.61 34.01 -24.08
CA LEU A 141 -2.33 35.00 -24.89
C LEU A 141 -2.06 34.73 -26.35
N ASN A 142 -3.10 34.67 -27.13
CA ASN A 142 -3.01 34.64 -28.59
C ASN A 142 -2.72 36.06 -29.14
N ASP A 143 -2.39 36.17 -30.41
CA ASP A 143 -2.13 37.45 -31.10
C ASP A 143 -3.29 38.45 -30.93
N ASP A 144 -4.53 37.98 -30.79
CA ASP A 144 -5.73 38.77 -30.49
C ASP A 144 -5.90 39.15 -29.02
N HIS A 145 -4.90 38.94 -28.18
CA HIS A 145 -4.91 39.13 -26.71
C HIS A 145 -6.02 38.33 -26.00
N THR A 146 -6.52 37.25 -26.61
CA THR A 146 -7.44 36.31 -25.97
C THR A 146 -6.70 35.21 -25.25
N ALA A 147 -7.16 34.86 -24.01
CA ALA A 147 -6.57 33.76 -23.25
C ALA A 147 -6.94 32.41 -23.89
N GLN A 148 -5.94 31.63 -24.20
CA GLN A 148 -6.08 30.25 -24.70
C GLN A 148 -5.53 29.26 -23.71
N PHE A 149 -6.10 28.06 -23.65
CA PHE A 149 -5.62 26.97 -22.84
C PHE A 149 -4.65 26.08 -23.63
N GLY A 150 -3.44 26.00 -23.17
CA GLY A 150 -2.47 25.01 -23.65
C GLY A 150 -2.31 23.89 -22.63
N PHE A 151 -1.74 22.79 -23.10
CA PHE A 151 -1.40 21.64 -22.26
C PHE A 151 0.10 21.36 -22.35
N TYR A 152 0.71 21.04 -21.23
CA TYR A 152 2.09 20.61 -21.20
C TYR A 152 2.25 19.40 -20.26
N PRO A 153 3.21 18.48 -20.51
CA PRO A 153 3.49 17.38 -19.62
C PRO A 153 4.07 17.90 -18.29
N SER A 154 3.30 17.77 -17.21
CA SER A 154 3.76 18.14 -15.87
C SER A 154 4.46 17.00 -15.15
N LYS A 155 4.21 15.77 -15.59
CA LYS A 155 4.86 14.56 -15.09
C LYS A 155 5.03 13.57 -16.22
N LEU A 156 6.24 13.02 -16.36
CA LEU A 156 6.52 11.95 -17.30
C LEU A 156 6.00 10.61 -16.76
N ALA A 157 5.66 9.71 -17.67
CA ALA A 157 5.30 8.34 -17.33
C ALA A 157 6.46 7.63 -16.62
N SER A 158 6.15 6.87 -15.59
CA SER A 158 7.13 6.03 -14.88
C SER A 158 6.64 4.56 -14.86
N PRO A 159 6.65 3.88 -16.03
CA PRO A 159 6.09 2.53 -16.17
C PRO A 159 6.84 1.46 -15.38
N GLY A 160 8.08 1.75 -14.94
CA GLY A 160 8.91 0.85 -14.15
C GLY A 160 8.65 0.86 -12.65
N LEU A 161 7.72 1.71 -12.15
CA LEU A 161 7.36 1.70 -10.73
C LEU A 161 6.71 0.37 -10.35
N GLY A 162 7.21 -0.23 -9.28
CA GLY A 162 6.78 -1.52 -8.79
C GLY A 162 7.10 -1.71 -7.31
N TRP A 163 7.03 -2.96 -6.86
CA TRP A 163 7.29 -3.35 -5.48
C TRP A 163 8.73 -3.04 -5.06
N GLU A 164 8.89 -2.28 -3.99
CA GLU A 164 10.15 -2.18 -3.26
C GLU A 164 10.28 -3.39 -2.33
N THR A 165 11.44 -4.02 -2.29
CA THR A 165 11.64 -5.26 -1.52
C THR A 165 12.82 -5.15 -0.55
N THR A 166 12.61 -5.65 0.65
CA THR A 166 13.62 -5.81 1.72
C THR A 166 13.68 -7.26 2.18
#